data_f7644b0c684bc67feade6078a2bfa48f
#
_entry.id   f7644b0c684bc67feade6078a2bfa48f
#
_cell.length_a   1.000
_cell.length_b   1.000
_cell.length_c   1.000
_cell.angle_alpha   90.00
_cell.angle_beta   90.00
_cell.angle_gamma   90.00
#
_symmetry.space_group_name_H-M   'P 1'
#
loop_
_entity.id
_entity.type
_entity.pdbx_description
1 polymer ?
#
loop_
_entity_poly.entity_id
_entity_poly.type
_entity_poly.pdbx_seq_one_letter_code
_entity_poly.pdbx_strand_id
1 'polypeptide(L)'
;MRRLAAIALIACAAAALSCSAPPSYPEEIAAHRAEVDAFMRGAAESPIPAAQRASFQPLAYYPIDEQYRVPAGLREARGDEVIEMSTSSGKPRRMRRIGTLAFTLKGQPMTLTAFAEVDDTALRRLFVPFGDLTSGVDTYQGGRYLDLDLKGSGVYDLDFNRAYHPYCVFNPEYECPVPPRENRLKVPIHAGERMR
;
A
#
# COMPACT_ATOMS: atom_id res chain seq x y z
N MET A 1 40.83 48.50 -50.61
CA MET A 1 39.55 48.21 -49.97
C MET A 1 39.53 46.73 -49.60
N ARG A 2 39.84 46.42 -48.33
CA ARG A 2 39.91 45.07 -47.80
C ARG A 2 38.60 44.76 -47.05
N ARG A 3 37.83 43.78 -47.53
CA ARG A 3 36.62 43.33 -46.87
C ARG A 3 37.02 42.22 -45.88
N LEU A 4 36.84 42.45 -44.58
CA LEU A 4 36.95 41.47 -43.50
C LEU A 4 35.61 40.71 -43.43
N ALA A 5 35.68 39.40 -43.66
CA ALA A 5 34.56 38.52 -43.44
C ALA A 5 34.62 38.02 -41.97
N ALA A 6 33.61 38.34 -41.19
CA ALA A 6 33.44 37.80 -39.84
C ALA A 6 32.77 36.44 -39.91
N ILE A 7 33.45 35.40 -39.44
CA ILE A 7 32.90 34.03 -39.30
C ILE A 7 32.31 33.95 -37.92
N ALA A 8 30.94 33.86 -37.82
CA ALA A 8 30.23 33.62 -36.59
C ALA A 8 30.23 32.10 -36.31
N LEU A 9 30.94 31.68 -35.26
CA LEU A 9 30.87 30.33 -34.73
C LEU A 9 29.54 30.19 -33.94
N ILE A 10 28.61 29.40 -34.45
CA ILE A 10 27.41 28.97 -33.72
C ILE A 10 27.81 27.75 -32.91
N ALA A 11 27.95 27.91 -31.58
CA ALA A 11 28.11 26.81 -30.65
C ALA A 11 26.75 26.15 -30.40
N CYS A 12 26.50 24.99 -31.01
CA CYS A 12 25.39 24.14 -30.67
C CYS A 12 25.64 23.46 -29.30
N ALA A 13 24.98 23.97 -28.27
CA ALA A 13 24.93 23.29 -26.98
C ALA A 13 23.97 22.10 -27.11
N ALA A 14 24.52 20.90 -27.24
CA ALA A 14 23.76 19.66 -27.15
C ALA A 14 23.31 19.46 -25.69
N ALA A 15 22.05 19.77 -25.41
CA ALA A 15 21.41 19.38 -24.15
C ALA A 15 21.29 17.84 -24.16
N ALA A 16 22.16 17.17 -23.42
CA ALA A 16 22.03 15.74 -23.16
C ALA A 16 20.78 15.52 -22.30
N LEU A 17 19.68 15.06 -22.90
CA LEU A 17 18.55 14.50 -22.15
C LEU A 17 19.08 13.23 -21.48
N SER A 18 19.39 13.33 -20.20
CA SER A 18 19.68 12.18 -19.37
C SER A 18 18.39 11.43 -19.14
N CYS A 19 18.10 10.41 -19.96
CA CYS A 19 17.10 9.40 -19.64
C CYS A 19 17.64 8.58 -18.47
N SER A 20 17.26 8.93 -17.24
CA SER A 20 17.50 8.05 -16.10
C SER A 20 16.69 6.76 -16.31
N ALA A 21 17.32 5.60 -16.06
CA ALA A 21 16.61 4.33 -16.03
C ALA A 21 15.49 4.39 -14.96
N PRO A 22 14.37 3.67 -15.17
CA PRO A 22 13.34 3.59 -14.15
C PRO A 22 13.96 3.04 -12.84
N PRO A 23 13.44 3.47 -11.66
CA PRO A 23 13.95 2.99 -10.39
C PRO A 23 13.83 1.48 -10.28
N SER A 24 14.78 0.84 -9.62
CA SER A 24 14.68 -0.57 -9.24
C SER A 24 13.55 -0.77 -8.22
N TYR A 25 13.05 -2.00 -8.10
CA TYR A 25 11.99 -2.29 -7.14
C TYR A 25 12.34 -1.88 -5.69
N PRO A 26 13.54 -2.14 -5.13
CA PRO A 26 13.91 -1.65 -3.81
C PRO A 26 13.88 -0.11 -3.70
N GLU A 27 14.30 0.60 -4.75
CA GLU A 27 14.23 2.06 -4.78
C GLU A 27 12.79 2.56 -4.81
N GLU A 28 11.90 1.89 -5.56
CA GLU A 28 10.47 2.19 -5.59
C GLU A 28 9.84 2.04 -4.19
N ILE A 29 10.10 0.93 -3.49
CA ILE A 29 9.58 0.71 -2.15
C ILE A 29 10.18 1.68 -1.13
N ALA A 30 11.47 1.99 -1.24
CA ALA A 30 12.11 2.98 -0.36
C ALA A 30 11.49 4.38 -0.54
N ALA A 31 11.25 4.79 -1.78
CA ALA A 31 10.58 6.06 -2.09
C ALA A 31 9.15 6.08 -1.52
N HIS A 32 8.38 5.02 -1.74
CA HIS A 32 7.04 4.87 -1.18
C HIS A 32 7.03 5.00 0.36
N ARG A 33 7.96 4.34 1.07
CA ARG A 33 8.09 4.44 2.53
C ARG A 33 8.41 5.86 2.99
N ALA A 34 9.27 6.56 2.24
CA ALA A 34 9.60 7.96 2.53
C ALA A 34 8.39 8.89 2.32
N GLU A 35 7.57 8.64 1.30
CA GLU A 35 6.31 9.37 1.06
C GLU A 35 5.31 9.14 2.20
N VAL A 36 5.15 7.88 2.67
CA VAL A 36 4.29 7.55 3.81
C VAL A 36 4.78 8.26 5.07
N ASP A 37 6.08 8.24 5.38
CA ASP A 37 6.65 8.96 6.53
C ASP A 37 6.43 10.48 6.44
N ALA A 38 6.56 11.05 5.24
CA ALA A 38 6.29 12.48 5.01
C ALA A 38 4.81 12.81 5.22
N PHE A 39 3.91 11.97 4.72
CA PHE A 39 2.47 12.08 4.97
C PHE A 39 2.14 12.00 6.46
N MET A 40 2.65 11.00 7.16
CA MET A 40 2.42 10.81 8.59
C MET A 40 2.87 12.03 9.41
N ARG A 41 3.98 12.65 9.03
CA ARG A 41 4.56 13.82 9.73
C ARG A 41 3.85 15.13 9.41
N GLY A 42 3.39 15.35 8.19
CA GLY A 42 3.05 16.69 7.71
C GLY A 42 1.66 16.87 7.09
N ALA A 43 0.98 15.84 6.63
CA ALA A 43 -0.30 15.98 5.95
C ALA A 43 -1.42 16.41 6.90
N ALA A 44 -2.39 17.16 6.40
CA ALA A 44 -3.56 17.56 7.18
C ALA A 44 -4.37 16.34 7.65
N GLU A 45 -4.46 15.33 6.78
CA GLU A 45 -5.19 14.06 6.97
C GLU A 45 -4.37 13.00 7.71
N SER A 46 -3.16 13.34 8.18
CA SER A 46 -2.33 12.41 8.96
C SER A 46 -3.07 11.94 10.21
N PRO A 47 -3.05 10.63 10.52
CA PRO A 47 -3.63 10.11 11.76
C PRO A 47 -2.85 10.55 12.99
N ILE A 48 -1.60 11.01 12.82
CA ILE A 48 -0.80 11.50 13.96
C ILE A 48 -1.38 12.82 14.47
N PRO A 49 -1.80 12.92 15.75
CA PRO A 49 -2.27 14.16 16.32
C PRO A 49 -1.24 15.29 16.13
N ALA A 50 -1.70 16.49 15.78
CA ALA A 50 -0.83 17.62 15.42
C ALA A 50 0.28 17.88 16.47
N ALA A 51 -0.05 17.78 17.76
CA ALA A 51 0.89 17.96 18.85
C ALA A 51 2.02 16.89 18.89
N GLN A 52 1.83 15.74 18.26
CA GLN A 52 2.78 14.62 18.27
C GLN A 52 3.62 14.56 16.99
N ARG A 53 3.25 15.28 15.92
CA ARG A 53 3.92 15.21 14.61
C ARG A 53 5.39 15.61 14.66
N ALA A 54 5.76 16.59 15.50
CA ALA A 54 7.15 17.04 15.64
C ALA A 54 8.07 15.96 16.23
N SER A 55 7.54 15.06 17.05
CA SER A 55 8.26 13.92 17.66
C SER A 55 8.08 12.61 16.91
N PHE A 56 7.31 12.61 15.80
CA PHE A 56 7.07 11.41 15.01
C PHE A 56 8.38 10.84 14.45
N GLN A 57 8.64 9.59 14.78
CA GLN A 57 9.76 8.84 14.23
C GLN A 57 9.31 8.06 12.99
N PRO A 58 10.17 7.93 11.95
CA PRO A 58 9.84 7.15 10.76
C PRO A 58 9.27 5.78 11.11
N LEU A 59 8.31 5.28 10.36
CA LEU A 59 7.70 3.98 10.60
C LEU A 59 8.74 2.86 10.56
N ALA A 60 8.50 1.79 11.31
CA ALA A 60 9.34 0.61 11.25
C ALA A 60 8.84 -0.34 10.17
N TYR A 61 9.75 -0.94 9.42
CA TYR A 61 9.45 -1.86 8.33
C TYR A 61 10.32 -3.13 8.43
N TYR A 62 9.81 -4.22 7.87
CA TYR A 62 10.66 -5.35 7.52
C TYR A 62 11.61 -4.98 6.37
N PRO A 63 12.74 -5.69 6.20
CA PRO A 63 13.56 -5.57 4.99
C PRO A 63 12.71 -5.77 3.73
N ILE A 64 13.07 -5.08 2.65
CA ILE A 64 12.40 -5.24 1.35
C ILE A 64 12.74 -6.63 0.80
N ASP A 65 11.73 -7.42 0.47
CA ASP A 65 11.88 -8.76 -0.10
C ASP A 65 10.88 -8.93 -1.25
N GLU A 66 11.39 -9.02 -2.48
CA GLU A 66 10.59 -9.17 -3.70
C GLU A 66 9.74 -10.46 -3.71
N GLN A 67 10.12 -11.48 -2.94
CA GLN A 67 9.33 -12.70 -2.81
C GLN A 67 7.95 -12.48 -2.19
N TYR A 68 7.75 -11.33 -1.55
CA TYR A 68 6.45 -10.91 -1.02
C TYR A 68 5.65 -10.01 -1.98
N ARG A 69 6.10 -9.86 -3.21
CA ARG A 69 5.38 -9.23 -4.32
C ARG A 69 4.96 -10.32 -5.31
N VAL A 70 3.69 -10.63 -5.36
CA VAL A 70 3.18 -11.78 -6.13
C VAL A 70 1.96 -11.39 -6.99
N PRO A 71 1.81 -11.98 -8.19
CA PRO A 71 0.59 -11.79 -8.96
C PRO A 71 -0.59 -12.47 -8.27
N ALA A 72 -1.73 -11.78 -8.25
CA ALA A 72 -2.99 -12.27 -7.70
C ALA A 72 -4.13 -12.11 -8.70
N GLY A 73 -4.84 -13.20 -9.00
CA GLY A 73 -6.03 -13.17 -9.85
C GLY A 73 -7.27 -12.88 -9.01
N LEU A 74 -8.05 -11.86 -9.39
CA LEU A 74 -9.33 -11.56 -8.76
C LEU A 74 -10.43 -12.41 -9.40
N ARG A 75 -11.10 -13.20 -8.57
CA ARG A 75 -12.39 -13.80 -8.89
C ARG A 75 -13.47 -12.93 -8.25
N GLU A 76 -14.20 -12.20 -9.06
CA GLU A 76 -15.27 -11.31 -8.60
C GLU A 76 -16.35 -12.07 -7.80
N ALA A 77 -16.91 -11.41 -6.80
CA ALA A 77 -18.06 -11.90 -6.06
C ALA A 77 -19.30 -11.94 -6.95
N ARG A 78 -20.21 -12.86 -6.65
CA ARG A 78 -21.51 -12.89 -7.34
C ARG A 78 -22.48 -11.95 -6.63
N GLY A 79 -22.92 -10.90 -7.33
CA GLY A 79 -23.84 -9.91 -6.78
C GLY A 79 -23.20 -8.94 -5.78
N ASP A 80 -24.04 -8.12 -5.17
CA ASP A 80 -23.62 -7.06 -4.23
C ASP A 80 -23.70 -7.54 -2.76
N GLU A 81 -22.84 -8.49 -2.40
CA GLU A 81 -22.78 -8.99 -1.03
C GLU A 81 -22.20 -7.92 -0.09
N VAL A 82 -23.02 -7.46 0.84
CA VAL A 82 -22.62 -6.54 1.92
C VAL A 82 -22.48 -7.34 3.21
N ILE A 83 -21.33 -7.17 3.86
CA ILE A 83 -21.04 -7.76 5.17
C ILE A 83 -20.91 -6.70 6.24
N GLU A 84 -21.12 -7.07 7.48
CA GLU A 84 -20.77 -6.26 8.65
C GLU A 84 -19.38 -6.69 9.14
N MET A 85 -18.39 -5.84 8.91
CA MET A 85 -17.01 -6.05 9.36
C MET A 85 -16.83 -5.39 10.72
N SER A 86 -16.35 -6.12 11.71
CA SER A 86 -16.01 -5.56 13.02
C SER A 86 -14.93 -4.49 12.88
N THR A 87 -14.93 -3.47 13.76
CA THR A 87 -13.87 -2.47 13.83
C THR A 87 -13.12 -2.54 15.17
N SER A 88 -12.05 -1.77 15.29
CA SER A 88 -11.27 -1.63 16.52
C SER A 88 -12.07 -1.12 17.72
N SER A 89 -13.17 -0.39 17.49
CA SER A 89 -14.10 0.07 18.53
C SER A 89 -15.20 -0.94 18.85
N GLY A 90 -15.30 -2.04 18.11
CA GLY A 90 -16.36 -3.03 18.20
C GLY A 90 -17.64 -2.66 17.42
N LYS A 91 -17.74 -1.44 16.85
CA LYS A 91 -18.87 -1.07 16.00
C LYS A 91 -18.73 -1.75 14.63
N PRO A 92 -19.83 -2.27 14.04
CA PRO A 92 -19.76 -2.84 12.70
C PRO A 92 -19.62 -1.75 11.64
N ARG A 93 -18.83 -2.04 10.59
CA ARG A 93 -18.74 -1.25 9.37
C ARG A 93 -19.27 -2.08 8.21
N ARG A 94 -20.16 -1.50 7.42
CA ARG A 94 -20.71 -2.18 6.25
C ARG A 94 -19.71 -2.08 5.10
N MET A 95 -19.30 -3.25 4.60
CA MET A 95 -18.34 -3.38 3.51
C MET A 95 -18.96 -4.21 2.40
N ARG A 96 -18.77 -3.83 1.15
CA ARG A 96 -19.15 -4.61 -0.03
C ARG A 96 -18.01 -5.57 -0.35
N ARG A 97 -18.31 -6.87 -0.47
CA ARG A 97 -17.38 -7.89 -0.95
C ARG A 97 -17.21 -7.74 -2.46
N ILE A 98 -15.99 -7.46 -2.92
CA ILE A 98 -15.69 -7.30 -4.34
C ILE A 98 -15.30 -8.63 -4.97
N GLY A 99 -14.54 -9.44 -4.27
CA GLY A 99 -14.11 -10.74 -4.77
C GLY A 99 -13.01 -11.37 -3.94
N THR A 100 -12.44 -12.44 -4.47
CA THR A 100 -11.36 -13.20 -3.84
C THR A 100 -10.12 -13.14 -4.73
N LEU A 101 -9.04 -12.63 -4.19
CA LEU A 101 -7.70 -12.64 -4.78
C LEU A 101 -7.05 -14.00 -4.49
N ALA A 102 -6.73 -14.74 -5.54
CA ALA A 102 -5.99 -16.01 -5.44
C ALA A 102 -4.54 -15.79 -5.87
N PHE A 103 -3.59 -16.22 -5.06
CA PHE A 103 -2.17 -16.05 -5.29
C PHE A 103 -1.36 -17.22 -4.71
N THR A 104 -0.10 -17.30 -5.10
CA THR A 104 0.86 -18.26 -4.53
C THR A 104 2.00 -17.48 -3.87
N LEU A 105 2.22 -17.70 -2.59
CA LEU A 105 3.32 -17.09 -1.86
C LEU A 105 4.26 -18.18 -1.32
N LYS A 106 5.54 -18.08 -1.69
CA LYS A 106 6.57 -19.08 -1.28
C LYS A 106 6.11 -20.53 -1.52
N GLY A 107 5.50 -20.78 -2.70
CA GLY A 107 5.01 -22.08 -3.12
C GLY A 107 3.67 -22.53 -2.50
N GLN A 108 3.06 -21.74 -1.63
CA GLN A 108 1.79 -22.05 -0.99
C GLN A 108 0.64 -21.28 -1.63
N PRO A 109 -0.44 -21.95 -2.10
CA PRO A 109 -1.63 -21.29 -2.59
C PRO A 109 -2.41 -20.65 -1.43
N MET A 110 -2.81 -19.39 -1.62
CA MET A 110 -3.52 -18.58 -0.62
C MET A 110 -4.60 -17.74 -1.28
N THR A 111 -5.51 -17.26 -0.45
CA THR A 111 -6.55 -16.33 -0.88
C THR A 111 -6.72 -15.20 0.13
N LEU A 112 -7.10 -14.02 -0.38
CA LEU A 112 -7.59 -12.89 0.41
C LEU A 112 -8.84 -12.33 -0.25
N THR A 113 -9.84 -12.01 0.55
CA THR A 113 -11.04 -11.33 0.08
C THR A 113 -10.78 -9.83 0.01
N ALA A 114 -11.15 -9.22 -1.11
CA ALA A 114 -11.10 -7.79 -1.34
C ALA A 114 -12.49 -7.16 -1.09
N PHE A 115 -12.47 -5.98 -0.49
CA PHE A 115 -13.66 -5.22 -0.11
C PHE A 115 -13.62 -3.80 -0.66
N ALA A 116 -14.77 -3.12 -0.57
CA ALA A 116 -14.89 -1.67 -0.73
C ALA A 116 -15.91 -1.14 0.27
N GLU A 117 -15.85 0.14 0.59
CA GLU A 117 -16.91 0.82 1.34
C GLU A 117 -18.23 0.76 0.53
N VAL A 118 -19.36 0.62 1.22
CA VAL A 118 -20.68 0.50 0.54
C VAL A 118 -21.03 1.75 -0.25
N ASP A 119 -20.61 2.91 0.24
CA ASP A 119 -20.86 4.23 -0.37
C ASP A 119 -19.78 4.65 -1.38
N ASP A 120 -18.68 3.88 -1.54
CA ASP A 120 -17.72 4.07 -2.62
C ASP A 120 -18.33 3.60 -3.96
N THR A 121 -19.11 4.48 -4.59
CA THR A 121 -19.74 4.21 -5.89
C THR A 121 -18.77 4.26 -7.05
N ALA A 122 -17.62 4.93 -6.88
CA ALA A 122 -16.60 5.05 -7.93
C ALA A 122 -15.71 3.81 -8.03
N LEU A 123 -15.65 3.03 -6.97
CA LEU A 123 -14.82 1.81 -6.84
C LEU A 123 -13.44 1.97 -7.51
N ARG A 124 -12.64 2.89 -6.98
CA ARG A 124 -11.30 3.13 -7.55
C ARG A 124 -10.25 2.20 -6.97
N ARG A 125 -10.51 1.65 -5.80
CA ARG A 125 -9.55 0.88 -5.01
C ARG A 125 -10.19 -0.30 -4.31
N LEU A 126 -9.45 -1.39 -4.25
CA LEU A 126 -9.81 -2.56 -3.45
C LEU A 126 -9.12 -2.45 -2.09
N PHE A 127 -9.87 -2.59 -1.03
CA PHE A 127 -9.39 -2.69 0.34
C PHE A 127 -9.18 -4.16 0.71
N VAL A 128 -7.96 -4.52 1.10
CA VAL A 128 -7.59 -5.91 1.44
C VAL A 128 -7.01 -5.97 2.85
N PRO A 129 -7.88 -6.01 3.88
CA PRO A 129 -7.42 -6.19 5.25
C PRO A 129 -6.99 -7.65 5.46
N PHE A 130 -5.87 -7.88 6.14
CA PHE A 130 -5.40 -9.23 6.44
C PHE A 130 -4.73 -9.32 7.82
N GLY A 131 -4.83 -10.50 8.41
CA GLY A 131 -4.02 -10.91 9.56
C GLY A 131 -3.11 -12.07 9.15
N ASP A 132 -2.01 -12.25 9.85
CA ASP A 132 -1.05 -13.32 9.61
C ASP A 132 -0.38 -13.74 10.93
N LEU A 133 0.57 -14.68 10.92
CA LEU A 133 1.22 -15.17 12.14
C LEU A 133 2.15 -14.14 12.81
N THR A 134 2.42 -12.98 12.20
CA THR A 134 3.14 -11.87 12.84
C THR A 134 2.20 -10.97 13.65
N SER A 135 0.88 -11.08 13.46
CA SER A 135 -0.11 -10.24 14.13
C SER A 135 -0.13 -10.49 15.65
N GLY A 136 0.13 -9.44 16.42
CA GLY A 136 0.26 -9.51 17.88
C GLY A 136 1.65 -9.93 18.38
N VAL A 137 2.60 -10.18 17.47
CA VAL A 137 4.01 -10.47 17.77
C VAL A 137 4.87 -9.31 17.27
N ASP A 138 5.06 -9.21 15.96
CA ASP A 138 5.87 -8.17 15.31
C ASP A 138 5.02 -7.09 14.64
N THR A 139 3.74 -7.35 14.39
CA THR A 139 2.81 -6.43 13.78
C THR A 139 1.57 -6.22 14.66
N TYR A 140 0.77 -5.22 14.36
CA TYR A 140 -0.44 -4.93 15.13
C TYR A 140 -1.39 -6.12 15.18
N GLN A 141 -1.90 -6.44 16.38
CA GLN A 141 -2.78 -7.59 16.61
C GLN A 141 -4.06 -7.57 15.76
N GLY A 142 -4.55 -6.38 15.41
CA GLY A 142 -5.71 -6.17 14.54
C GLY A 142 -5.43 -6.39 13.07
N GLY A 143 -4.20 -6.77 12.69
CA GLY A 143 -3.79 -6.99 11.30
C GLY A 143 -3.28 -5.75 10.58
N ARG A 144 -3.07 -5.90 9.27
CA ARG A 144 -2.57 -4.87 8.36
C ARG A 144 -3.44 -4.80 7.12
N TYR A 145 -3.21 -3.78 6.30
CA TYR A 145 -4.00 -3.50 5.10
C TYR A 145 -3.14 -3.42 3.86
N LEU A 146 -3.74 -3.75 2.73
CA LEU A 146 -3.27 -3.43 1.40
C LEU A 146 -4.39 -2.72 0.66
N ASP A 147 -4.04 -1.67 -0.07
CA ASP A 147 -4.91 -0.99 -1.03
C ASP A 147 -4.40 -1.29 -2.44
N LEU A 148 -5.29 -1.73 -3.31
CA LEU A 148 -4.98 -2.06 -4.69
C LEU A 148 -5.83 -1.19 -5.62
N ASP A 149 -5.20 -0.44 -6.50
CA ASP A 149 -5.94 0.31 -7.52
C ASP A 149 -6.71 -0.65 -8.43
N LEU A 150 -7.97 -0.36 -8.71
CA LEU A 150 -8.81 -1.22 -9.53
C LEU A 150 -8.25 -1.35 -10.95
N LYS A 151 -8.11 -2.59 -11.40
CA LYS A 151 -7.59 -2.92 -12.74
C LYS A 151 -8.61 -3.76 -13.52
N GLY A 152 -8.94 -3.33 -14.73
CA GLY A 152 -9.83 -4.08 -15.61
C GLY A 152 -9.29 -5.44 -16.09
N SER A 153 -7.99 -5.71 -15.88
CA SER A 153 -7.39 -7.01 -16.20
C SER A 153 -7.76 -8.13 -15.24
N GLY A 154 -8.27 -7.80 -14.06
CA GLY A 154 -8.50 -8.77 -12.98
C GLY A 154 -7.22 -9.38 -12.38
N VAL A 155 -6.04 -8.94 -12.84
CA VAL A 155 -4.75 -9.38 -12.30
C VAL A 155 -4.10 -8.22 -11.55
N TYR A 156 -3.76 -8.46 -10.30
CA TYR A 156 -3.19 -7.48 -9.38
C TYR A 156 -1.77 -7.87 -8.98
N ASP A 157 -0.97 -6.87 -8.72
CA ASP A 157 0.32 -6.99 -8.10
C ASP A 157 0.12 -6.89 -6.58
N LEU A 158 0.03 -8.03 -5.91
CA LEU A 158 -0.19 -8.09 -4.46
C LEU A 158 1.17 -7.96 -3.76
N ASP A 159 1.48 -6.74 -3.35
CA ASP A 159 2.78 -6.39 -2.78
C ASP A 159 2.70 -6.17 -1.27
N PHE A 160 3.05 -7.19 -0.50
CA PHE A 160 3.07 -7.11 0.96
C PHE A 160 4.16 -6.17 1.52
N ASN A 161 5.17 -5.75 0.72
CA ASN A 161 6.12 -4.72 1.14
C ASN A 161 5.47 -3.34 1.31
N ARG A 162 4.25 -3.16 0.77
CA ARG A 162 3.38 -1.99 0.93
C ARG A 162 2.33 -2.15 2.02
N ALA A 163 2.31 -3.29 2.73
CA ALA A 163 1.35 -3.51 3.82
C ALA A 163 1.57 -2.51 4.96
N TYR A 164 0.48 -1.93 5.44
CA TYR A 164 0.51 -0.87 6.44
C TYR A 164 -0.42 -1.15 7.63
N HIS A 165 -0.12 -0.53 8.77
CA HIS A 165 -0.97 -0.60 9.95
C HIS A 165 -2.18 0.35 9.85
N PRO A 166 -3.33 -0.06 10.40
CA PRO A 166 -4.50 0.81 10.47
C PRO A 166 -4.23 2.06 11.32
N TYR A 167 -4.91 3.15 11.00
CA TYR A 167 -4.74 4.44 11.67
C TYR A 167 -5.02 4.43 13.17
N CYS A 168 -5.85 3.50 13.65
CA CYS A 168 -6.12 3.34 15.08
C CYS A 168 -4.88 2.91 15.90
N VAL A 169 -3.80 2.46 15.25
CA VAL A 169 -2.50 2.21 15.90
C VAL A 169 -1.86 3.54 16.35
N PHE A 170 -2.11 4.61 15.62
CA PHE A 170 -1.52 5.93 15.84
C PHE A 170 -2.45 6.89 16.58
N ASN A 171 -3.76 6.71 16.40
CA ASN A 171 -4.77 7.54 17.03
C ASN A 171 -6.03 6.69 17.32
N PRO A 172 -6.38 6.48 18.61
CA PRO A 172 -7.51 5.63 19.01
C PRO A 172 -8.89 6.19 18.61
N GLU A 173 -8.97 7.43 18.12
CA GLU A 173 -10.23 7.99 17.59
C GLU A 173 -10.64 7.35 16.26
N TYR A 174 -9.71 6.68 15.55
CA TYR A 174 -10.02 5.98 14.31
C TYR A 174 -10.67 4.62 14.58
N GLU A 175 -11.77 4.36 13.89
CA GLU A 175 -12.47 3.07 13.88
C GLU A 175 -12.01 2.26 12.67
N CYS A 176 -11.10 1.32 12.88
CA CYS A 176 -10.45 0.60 11.81
C CYS A 176 -11.05 -0.81 11.64
N PRO A 177 -11.38 -1.24 10.40
CA PRO A 177 -11.88 -2.57 10.12
C PRO A 177 -10.93 -3.68 10.57
N VAL A 178 -11.46 -4.70 11.22
CA VAL A 178 -10.68 -5.89 11.61
C VAL A 178 -10.81 -6.94 10.51
N PRO A 179 -9.68 -7.51 10.01
CA PRO A 179 -9.71 -8.55 8.99
C PRO A 179 -10.65 -9.69 9.36
N PRO A 180 -11.57 -10.09 8.47
CA PRO A 180 -12.46 -11.21 8.71
C PRO A 180 -11.67 -12.53 8.75
N ARG A 181 -12.34 -13.61 9.19
CA ARG A 181 -11.67 -14.91 9.41
C ARG A 181 -10.99 -15.45 8.15
N GLU A 182 -11.61 -15.29 6.99
CA GLU A 182 -11.09 -15.73 5.69
C GLU A 182 -9.83 -14.97 5.25
N ASN A 183 -9.59 -13.79 5.81
CA ASN A 183 -8.39 -12.99 5.54
C ASN A 183 -7.28 -13.19 6.60
N ARG A 184 -7.33 -14.29 7.35
CA ARG A 184 -6.27 -14.64 8.29
C ARG A 184 -5.36 -15.72 7.70
N LEU A 185 -4.21 -15.29 7.20
CA LEU A 185 -3.17 -16.16 6.65
C LEU A 185 -2.52 -16.99 7.75
N LYS A 186 -2.27 -18.27 7.48
CA LYS A 186 -1.64 -19.21 8.42
C LYS A 186 -0.11 -19.29 8.25
N VAL A 187 0.48 -18.24 7.72
CA VAL A 187 1.93 -18.08 7.52
C VAL A 187 2.34 -16.69 8.00
N PRO A 188 3.60 -16.48 8.44
CA PRO A 188 4.09 -15.15 8.75
C PRO A 188 4.37 -14.36 7.47
N ILE A 189 4.00 -13.08 7.44
CA ILE A 189 4.29 -12.15 6.36
C ILE A 189 5.33 -11.13 6.86
N HIS A 190 6.61 -11.45 6.69
CA HIS A 190 7.73 -10.59 7.09
C HIS A 190 8.04 -9.54 6.01
N ALA A 191 7.03 -8.73 5.66
CA ALA A 191 7.11 -7.64 4.70
C ALA A 191 6.19 -6.50 5.14
N GLY A 192 6.42 -5.26 4.66
CA GLY A 192 5.64 -4.09 5.01
C GLY A 192 5.93 -3.52 6.40
N GLU A 193 5.00 -2.77 6.97
CA GLU A 193 5.12 -2.17 8.30
C GLU A 193 5.18 -3.23 9.41
N ARG A 194 5.99 -2.93 10.44
CA ARG A 194 6.03 -3.69 11.70
C ARG A 194 5.95 -2.75 12.90
N MET A 195 5.59 -3.28 14.06
CA MET A 195 5.68 -2.55 15.32
C MET A 195 7.17 -2.34 15.69
N ARG A 196 7.43 -1.33 16.49
CA ARG A 196 8.77 -1.05 17.04
C ARG A 196 9.06 -1.92 18.24
#